data_9fe24b5fc3b9409fdd6d7d051a5c29f6
#
_entry.id   9fe24b5fc3b9409fdd6d7d051a5c29f6
#
_cell.length_a   1.000
_cell.length_b   1.000
_cell.length_c   1.000
_cell.angle_alpha   90.00
_cell.angle_beta   90.00
_cell.angle_gamma   90.00
#
_symmetry.space_group_name_H-M   'P 1'
#
loop_
_entity.id
_entity.type
_entity.pdbx_description
1 polymer ?
#
loop_
_entity_poly.entity_id
_entity_poly.type
_entity_poly.pdbx_seq_one_letter_code
_entity_poly.pdbx_strand_id
1 'polypeptide(L)'
;MVLSKFKERAGWIITLFAAILALNSILDGGNSSQILSDTIEANNVWAFYQAKSIKQNLTEMRYDDAIARKDLKVAETLKAKIDRYESDPKTGEGKKELMAKARAIEADRAVCEERAPWYTFANALFQIAIVIMAAAMISFSIRMYWISIAAGAFSILLMLQGFWLFLPITL
;
A
#
# COMPACT_ATOMS: atom_id res chain seq x y z
N MET A 1 -21.56 -17.86 41.93
CA MET A 1 -21.69 -16.41 41.64
C MET A 1 -20.41 -15.74 41.17
N VAL A 2 -19.21 -15.93 41.77
CA VAL A 2 -17.93 -15.34 41.31
C VAL A 2 -17.48 -15.93 39.97
N LEU A 3 -17.53 -17.26 39.80
CA LEU A 3 -17.13 -17.95 38.58
C LEU A 3 -18.02 -17.60 37.35
N SER A 4 -19.34 -17.40 37.57
CA SER A 4 -20.22 -17.00 36.48
C SER A 4 -19.90 -15.58 35.98
N LYS A 5 -19.61 -14.64 36.88
CA LYS A 5 -19.19 -13.28 36.53
C LYS A 5 -17.85 -13.23 35.83
N PHE A 6 -16.90 -14.11 36.19
CA PHE A 6 -15.62 -14.22 35.50
C PHE A 6 -15.79 -14.66 34.05
N LYS A 7 -16.57 -15.73 33.82
CA LYS A 7 -16.88 -16.22 32.46
C LYS A 7 -17.61 -15.16 31.61
N GLU A 8 -18.56 -14.48 32.19
CA GLU A 8 -19.32 -13.42 31.54
C GLU A 8 -18.39 -12.28 31.08
N ARG A 9 -17.53 -11.79 31.97
CA ARG A 9 -16.54 -10.74 31.64
C ARG A 9 -15.55 -11.19 30.56
N ALA A 10 -15.03 -12.41 30.66
CA ALA A 10 -14.12 -12.96 29.65
C ALA A 10 -14.83 -13.10 28.28
N GLY A 11 -16.09 -13.51 28.25
CA GLY A 11 -16.90 -13.57 27.04
C GLY A 11 -17.06 -12.20 26.39
N TRP A 12 -17.41 -11.16 27.17
CA TRP A 12 -17.50 -9.80 26.63
C TRP A 12 -16.18 -9.30 26.04
N ILE A 13 -15.02 -9.60 26.67
CA ILE A 13 -13.71 -9.20 26.17
C ILE A 13 -13.38 -9.93 24.87
N ILE A 14 -13.67 -11.24 24.77
CA ILE A 14 -13.51 -11.99 23.53
C ILE A 14 -14.32 -11.35 22.40
N THR A 15 -15.60 -11.02 22.67
CA THR A 15 -16.45 -10.39 21.67
C THR A 15 -15.93 -9.04 21.23
N LEU A 16 -15.45 -8.22 22.18
CA LEU A 16 -14.84 -6.93 21.87
C LEU A 16 -13.57 -7.09 21.02
N PHE A 17 -12.65 -7.98 21.39
CA PHE A 17 -11.45 -8.24 20.62
C PHE A 17 -11.75 -8.78 19.23
N ALA A 18 -12.74 -9.66 19.10
CA ALA A 18 -13.17 -10.18 17.82
C ALA A 18 -13.77 -9.07 16.92
N ALA A 19 -14.52 -8.13 17.48
CA ALA A 19 -15.04 -6.98 16.74
C ALA A 19 -13.93 -6.05 16.26
N ILE A 20 -12.94 -5.75 17.13
CA ILE A 20 -11.80 -4.91 16.76
C ILE A 20 -10.90 -5.62 15.74
N LEU A 21 -10.68 -6.93 15.90
CA LEU A 21 -9.96 -7.75 14.93
C LEU A 21 -10.62 -7.70 13.55
N ALA A 22 -11.96 -7.80 13.49
CA ALA A 22 -12.69 -7.70 12.23
C ALA A 22 -12.49 -6.32 11.57
N LEU A 23 -12.53 -5.24 12.34
CA LEU A 23 -12.21 -3.89 11.82
C LEU A 23 -10.78 -3.78 11.32
N ASN A 24 -9.80 -4.28 12.08
CA ASN A 24 -8.40 -4.27 11.65
C ASN A 24 -8.19 -5.09 10.37
N SER A 25 -8.88 -6.23 10.23
CA SER A 25 -8.81 -7.06 9.02
C SER A 25 -9.38 -6.36 7.79
N ILE A 26 -10.41 -5.52 7.96
CA ILE A 26 -10.93 -4.68 6.86
C ILE A 26 -9.90 -3.61 6.46
N LEU A 27 -9.24 -2.97 7.42
CA LEU A 27 -8.20 -1.98 7.15
C LEU A 27 -6.99 -2.62 6.44
N ASP A 28 -6.53 -3.77 6.92
CA ASP A 28 -5.44 -4.55 6.33
C ASP A 28 -5.75 -4.99 4.89
N GLY A 29 -6.97 -5.53 4.68
CA GLY A 29 -7.44 -5.93 3.35
C GLY A 29 -7.55 -4.74 2.37
N GLY A 30 -8.07 -3.60 2.84
CA GLY A 30 -8.14 -2.36 2.05
C GLY A 30 -6.75 -1.85 1.68
N ASN A 31 -5.83 -1.81 2.65
CA ASN A 31 -4.45 -1.40 2.43
C ASN A 31 -3.71 -2.32 1.44
N SER A 32 -3.88 -3.63 1.56
CA SER A 32 -3.31 -4.63 0.64
C SER A 32 -3.87 -4.50 -0.78
N SER A 33 -5.18 -4.23 -0.91
CA SER A 33 -5.83 -3.98 -2.20
C SER A 33 -5.29 -2.71 -2.87
N GLN A 34 -5.02 -1.66 -2.08
CA GLN A 34 -4.44 -0.41 -2.59
C GLN A 34 -3.01 -0.65 -3.10
N ILE A 35 -2.16 -1.35 -2.34
CA ILE A 35 -0.80 -1.72 -2.78
C ILE A 35 -0.83 -2.45 -4.12
N LEU A 36 -1.75 -3.41 -4.27
CA LEU A 36 -1.88 -4.17 -5.52
C LEU A 36 -2.34 -3.27 -6.69
N SER A 37 -3.34 -2.42 -6.45
CA SER A 37 -3.86 -1.48 -7.43
C SER A 37 -2.77 -0.52 -7.92
N ASP A 38 -2.05 0.10 -6.97
CA ASP A 38 -0.99 1.06 -7.27
C ASP A 38 0.19 0.39 -8.00
N THR A 39 0.51 -0.86 -7.63
CA THR A 39 1.53 -1.66 -8.33
C THR A 39 1.17 -1.89 -9.79
N ILE A 40 -0.09 -2.25 -10.06
CA ILE A 40 -0.57 -2.48 -11.43
C ILE A 40 -0.58 -1.17 -12.20
N GLU A 41 -1.09 -0.09 -11.61
CA GLU A 41 -1.16 1.22 -12.29
C GLU A 41 0.24 1.77 -12.56
N ALA A 42 1.16 1.74 -11.60
CA ALA A 42 2.54 2.17 -11.81
C ALA A 42 3.22 1.39 -12.94
N ASN A 43 3.07 0.06 -12.96
CA ASN A 43 3.62 -0.78 -14.02
C ASN A 43 3.05 -0.44 -15.40
N ASN A 44 1.74 -0.16 -15.49
CA ASN A 44 1.11 0.28 -16.73
C ASN A 44 1.66 1.62 -17.20
N VAL A 45 1.82 2.60 -16.29
CA VAL A 45 2.40 3.91 -16.63
C VAL A 45 3.84 3.77 -17.10
N TRP A 46 4.66 2.93 -16.44
CA TRP A 46 6.01 2.63 -16.87
C TRP A 46 6.07 1.94 -18.24
N ALA A 47 5.14 1.03 -18.54
CA ALA A 47 5.03 0.42 -19.86
C ALA A 47 4.73 1.46 -20.96
N PHE A 48 3.85 2.44 -20.67
CA PHE A 48 3.59 3.56 -21.57
C PHE A 48 4.84 4.44 -21.76
N TYR A 49 5.55 4.74 -20.69
CA TYR A 49 6.83 5.45 -20.75
C TYR A 49 7.84 4.74 -21.66
N GLN A 50 8.01 3.43 -21.48
CA GLN A 50 8.90 2.62 -22.31
C GLN A 50 8.49 2.64 -23.78
N ALA A 51 7.20 2.48 -24.08
CA ALA A 51 6.69 2.54 -25.44
C ALA A 51 6.93 3.92 -26.10
N LYS A 52 6.76 5.01 -25.34
CA LYS A 52 7.09 6.39 -25.82
C LYS A 52 8.59 6.54 -26.06
N SER A 53 9.43 6.01 -25.19
CA SER A 53 10.89 6.04 -25.34
C SER A 53 11.34 5.32 -26.62
N ILE A 54 10.77 4.13 -26.88
CA ILE A 54 11.05 3.39 -28.13
C ILE A 54 10.62 4.19 -29.35
N LYS A 55 9.39 4.76 -29.33
CA LYS A 55 8.90 5.60 -30.43
C LYS A 55 9.74 6.84 -30.64
N GLN A 56 10.23 7.47 -29.57
CA GLN A 56 11.11 8.62 -29.64
C GLN A 56 12.42 8.23 -30.31
N ASN A 57 13.10 7.17 -29.85
CA ASN A 57 14.37 6.71 -30.42
C ASN A 57 14.24 6.38 -31.93
N LEU A 58 13.16 5.71 -32.32
CA LEU A 58 12.89 5.43 -33.74
C LEU A 58 12.64 6.71 -34.56
N THR A 59 12.07 7.74 -33.94
CA THR A 59 11.84 9.03 -34.59
C THR A 59 13.13 9.83 -34.68
N GLU A 60 14.00 9.75 -33.68
CA GLU A 60 15.34 10.35 -33.68
C GLU A 60 16.21 9.77 -34.79
N MET A 61 16.23 8.44 -34.96
CA MET A 61 16.95 7.82 -36.08
C MET A 61 16.45 8.33 -37.44
N ARG A 62 15.12 8.49 -37.61
CA ARG A 62 14.54 9.05 -38.85
C ARG A 62 14.87 10.53 -39.00
N TYR A 63 14.96 11.28 -37.92
CA TYR A 63 15.38 12.67 -37.93
C TYR A 63 16.83 12.80 -38.42
N ASP A 64 17.73 11.97 -37.93
CA ASP A 64 19.13 11.95 -38.35
C ASP A 64 19.27 11.60 -39.84
N ASP A 65 18.49 10.64 -40.32
CA ASP A 65 18.41 10.30 -41.74
C ASP A 65 17.91 11.47 -42.59
N ALA A 66 16.87 12.20 -42.15
CA ALA A 66 16.34 13.37 -42.85
C ALA A 66 17.36 14.51 -42.92
N ILE A 67 18.12 14.74 -41.84
CA ILE A 67 19.23 15.71 -41.83
C ILE A 67 20.31 15.30 -42.80
N ALA A 68 20.72 14.03 -42.83
CA ALA A 68 21.72 13.51 -43.76
C ALA A 68 21.31 13.70 -45.22
N ARG A 69 20.02 13.56 -45.55
CA ARG A 69 19.43 13.79 -46.88
C ARG A 69 19.13 15.25 -47.18
N LYS A 70 19.37 16.16 -46.25
CA LYS A 70 19.06 17.60 -46.35
C LYS A 70 17.55 17.89 -46.56
N ASP A 71 16.67 16.99 -46.09
CA ASP A 71 15.21 17.19 -46.13
C ASP A 71 14.76 17.94 -44.88
N LEU A 72 14.93 19.24 -44.90
CA LEU A 72 14.67 20.12 -43.73
C LEU A 72 13.20 20.14 -43.31
N LYS A 73 12.25 19.97 -44.26
CA LYS A 73 10.81 19.92 -43.97
C LYS A 73 10.44 18.70 -43.13
N VAL A 74 10.95 17.54 -43.53
CA VAL A 74 10.72 16.29 -42.82
C VAL A 74 11.42 16.33 -41.46
N ALA A 75 12.64 16.85 -41.40
CA ALA A 75 13.40 17.00 -40.14
C ALA A 75 12.64 17.88 -39.13
N GLU A 76 12.10 19.01 -39.55
CA GLU A 76 11.34 19.89 -38.63
C GLU A 76 10.08 19.19 -38.05
N THR A 77 9.34 18.45 -38.90
CA THR A 77 8.18 17.67 -38.47
C THR A 77 8.55 16.57 -37.48
N LEU A 78 9.66 15.88 -37.72
CA LEU A 78 10.16 14.83 -36.83
C LEU A 78 10.64 15.40 -35.49
N LYS A 79 11.32 16.55 -35.51
CA LYS A 79 11.74 17.25 -34.29
C LYS A 79 10.55 17.62 -33.40
N ALA A 80 9.51 18.22 -33.98
CA ALA A 80 8.30 18.57 -33.24
C ALA A 80 7.65 17.32 -32.62
N LYS A 81 7.76 16.17 -33.27
CA LYS A 81 7.25 14.89 -32.75
C LYS A 81 8.11 14.34 -31.62
N ILE A 82 9.44 14.48 -31.71
CA ILE A 82 10.39 14.11 -30.66
C ILE A 82 10.11 14.94 -29.38
N ASP A 83 9.95 16.27 -29.56
CA ASP A 83 9.67 17.17 -28.46
C ASP A 83 8.34 16.81 -27.75
N ARG A 84 7.32 16.42 -28.51
CA ARG A 84 6.04 15.92 -27.94
C ARG A 84 6.17 14.58 -27.22
N TYR A 85 7.04 13.70 -27.68
CA TYR A 85 7.31 12.46 -26.94
C TYR A 85 8.03 12.74 -25.62
N GLU A 86 8.91 13.72 -25.59
CA GLU A 86 9.62 14.12 -24.38
C GLU A 86 8.68 14.77 -23.36
N SER A 87 7.83 15.71 -23.79
CA SER A 87 6.85 16.38 -22.93
C SER A 87 5.62 16.79 -23.73
N ASP A 88 4.45 16.39 -23.27
CA ASP A 88 3.16 16.81 -23.83
C ASP A 88 2.19 17.21 -22.71
N PRO A 89 2.30 18.41 -22.14
CA PRO A 89 1.45 18.87 -21.04
C PRO A 89 -0.04 18.93 -21.39
N LYS A 90 -0.39 18.97 -22.67
CA LYS A 90 -1.79 19.04 -23.13
C LYS A 90 -2.50 17.70 -22.97
N THR A 91 -1.81 16.61 -23.26
CA THR A 91 -2.38 15.27 -23.17
C THR A 91 -1.98 14.54 -21.90
N GLY A 92 -0.91 14.99 -21.23
CA GLY A 92 -0.33 14.31 -20.09
C GLY A 92 0.40 13.01 -20.48
N GLU A 93 0.66 12.80 -21.77
CA GLU A 93 1.22 11.55 -22.28
C GLU A 93 2.71 11.65 -22.69
N GLY A 94 3.40 12.76 -22.44
CA GLY A 94 4.82 12.84 -22.64
C GLY A 94 5.59 11.99 -21.62
N LYS A 95 6.86 11.69 -21.91
CA LYS A 95 7.71 10.89 -21.02
C LYS A 95 7.87 11.54 -19.64
N LYS A 96 8.01 12.88 -19.58
CA LYS A 96 8.13 13.61 -18.32
C LYS A 96 6.87 13.48 -17.47
N GLU A 97 5.71 13.64 -18.07
CA GLU A 97 4.41 13.54 -17.42
C GLU A 97 4.15 12.11 -16.93
N LEU A 98 4.43 11.09 -17.77
CA LEU A 98 4.28 9.68 -17.41
C LEU A 98 5.23 9.31 -16.26
N MET A 99 6.49 9.76 -16.28
CA MET A 99 7.43 9.51 -15.19
C MET A 99 6.98 10.17 -13.88
N ALA A 100 6.48 11.39 -13.95
CA ALA A 100 5.95 12.09 -12.76
C ALA A 100 4.73 11.35 -12.19
N LYS A 101 3.81 10.88 -13.07
CA LYS A 101 2.65 10.10 -12.66
C LYS A 101 3.06 8.77 -12.02
N ALA A 102 3.98 8.03 -12.62
CA ALA A 102 4.44 6.76 -12.08
C ALA A 102 5.06 6.93 -10.68
N ARG A 103 5.91 7.94 -10.49
CA ARG A 103 6.53 8.22 -9.20
C ARG A 103 5.54 8.66 -8.13
N ALA A 104 4.48 9.39 -8.50
CA ALA A 104 3.43 9.76 -7.56
C ALA A 104 2.68 8.50 -7.05
N ILE A 105 2.31 7.58 -7.96
CA ILE A 105 1.67 6.31 -7.59
C ILE A 105 2.59 5.45 -6.71
N GLU A 106 3.89 5.39 -7.05
CA GLU A 106 4.89 4.66 -6.24
C GLU A 106 5.04 5.26 -4.84
N ALA A 107 4.95 6.58 -4.70
CA ALA A 107 4.99 7.24 -3.40
C ALA A 107 3.75 6.91 -2.55
N ASP A 108 2.56 6.92 -3.15
CA ASP A 108 1.31 6.54 -2.46
C ASP A 108 1.36 5.06 -2.03
N ARG A 109 1.84 4.18 -2.91
CA ARG A 109 2.06 2.77 -2.60
C ARG A 109 3.03 2.59 -1.43
N ALA A 110 4.13 3.33 -1.39
CA ALA A 110 5.13 3.23 -0.32
C ALA A 110 4.52 3.53 1.06
N VAL A 111 3.59 4.49 1.16
CA VAL A 111 2.86 4.77 2.41
C VAL A 111 2.00 3.57 2.82
N CYS A 112 1.34 2.92 1.87
CA CYS A 112 0.54 1.73 2.16
C CYS A 112 1.42 0.53 2.57
N GLU A 113 2.58 0.37 1.94
CA GLU A 113 3.57 -0.66 2.29
C GLU A 113 4.13 -0.45 3.72
N GLU A 114 4.36 0.79 4.13
CA GLU A 114 4.79 1.12 5.50
C GLU A 114 3.72 0.79 6.56
N ARG A 115 2.44 0.86 6.21
CA ARG A 115 1.32 0.52 7.09
C ARG A 115 1.07 -0.98 7.24
N ALA A 116 1.31 -1.75 6.19
CA ALA A 116 0.94 -3.16 6.09
C ALA A 116 1.44 -4.02 7.27
N PRO A 117 2.72 -3.98 7.69
CA PRO A 117 3.19 -4.82 8.79
C PRO A 117 2.48 -4.53 10.11
N TRP A 118 2.11 -3.28 10.39
CA TRP A 118 1.42 -2.89 11.61
C TRP A 118 0.04 -3.54 11.72
N TYR A 119 -0.75 -3.54 10.63
CA TYR A 119 -2.05 -4.20 10.59
C TYR A 119 -1.91 -5.72 10.70
N THR A 120 -0.93 -6.31 10.02
CA THR A 120 -0.67 -7.76 10.05
C THR A 120 -0.28 -8.22 11.46
N PHE A 121 0.64 -7.52 12.14
CA PHE A 121 1.02 -7.83 13.51
C PHE A 121 -0.13 -7.62 14.49
N ALA A 122 -0.93 -6.56 14.33
CA ALA A 122 -2.12 -6.35 15.13
C ALA A 122 -3.12 -7.50 14.98
N ASN A 123 -3.38 -7.97 13.74
CA ASN A 123 -4.24 -9.13 13.47
C ASN A 123 -3.75 -10.39 14.21
N ALA A 124 -2.46 -10.72 14.06
CA ALA A 124 -1.88 -11.91 14.69
C ALA A 124 -2.00 -11.83 16.22
N LEU A 125 -1.69 -10.68 16.80
CA LEU A 125 -1.70 -10.53 18.25
C LEU A 125 -3.12 -10.51 18.84
N PHE A 126 -4.12 -9.95 18.12
CA PHE A 126 -5.53 -10.08 18.52
C PHE A 126 -5.99 -11.53 18.54
N GLN A 127 -5.63 -12.33 17.53
CA GLN A 127 -5.95 -13.76 17.49
C GLN A 127 -5.35 -14.49 18.71
N ILE A 128 -4.08 -14.23 19.02
CA ILE A 128 -3.40 -14.80 20.19
C ILE A 128 -4.12 -14.37 21.48
N ALA A 129 -4.47 -13.08 21.61
CA ALA A 129 -5.17 -12.56 22.79
C ALA A 129 -6.54 -13.26 23.01
N ILE A 130 -7.30 -13.47 21.93
CA ILE A 130 -8.59 -14.18 21.98
C ILE A 130 -8.39 -15.64 22.44
N VAL A 131 -7.40 -16.34 21.92
CA VAL A 131 -7.08 -17.73 22.29
C VAL A 131 -6.68 -17.83 23.75
N ILE A 132 -5.80 -16.93 24.24
CA ILE A 132 -5.39 -16.89 25.64
C ILE A 132 -6.58 -16.58 26.55
N MET A 133 -7.49 -15.67 26.15
CA MET A 133 -8.70 -15.37 26.94
C MET A 133 -9.62 -16.57 27.01
N ALA A 134 -9.81 -17.31 25.92
CA ALA A 134 -10.60 -18.53 25.90
C ALA A 134 -9.99 -19.60 26.83
N ALA A 135 -8.67 -19.78 26.80
CA ALA A 135 -7.97 -20.68 27.73
C ALA A 135 -8.10 -20.22 29.20
N ALA A 136 -8.02 -18.90 29.47
CA ALA A 136 -8.22 -18.33 30.80
C ALA A 136 -9.64 -18.61 31.32
N MET A 137 -10.64 -18.54 30.44
CA MET A 137 -12.04 -18.81 30.80
C MET A 137 -12.27 -20.30 31.19
N ILE A 138 -11.59 -21.22 30.50
CA ILE A 138 -11.68 -22.67 30.76
C ILE A 138 -10.92 -23.03 32.04
N SER A 139 -9.69 -22.53 32.20
CA SER A 139 -8.80 -22.84 33.32
C SER A 139 -9.05 -21.99 34.58
N PHE A 140 -9.94 -21.01 34.53
CA PHE A 140 -10.18 -20.00 35.57
C PHE A 140 -8.88 -19.28 36.01
N SER A 141 -7.90 -19.13 35.12
CA SER A 141 -6.60 -18.55 35.42
C SER A 141 -6.62 -17.03 35.29
N ILE A 142 -6.55 -16.34 36.43
CA ILE A 142 -6.49 -14.87 36.48
C ILE A 142 -5.21 -14.33 35.79
N ARG A 143 -4.12 -15.09 35.80
CA ARG A 143 -2.87 -14.69 35.12
C ARG A 143 -3.05 -14.63 33.60
N MET A 144 -3.63 -15.68 33.01
CA MET A 144 -3.92 -15.72 31.57
C MET A 144 -4.92 -14.63 31.18
N TYR A 145 -5.90 -14.33 32.02
CA TYR A 145 -6.84 -13.24 31.80
C TYR A 145 -6.13 -11.88 31.63
N TRP A 146 -5.20 -11.52 32.53
CA TRP A 146 -4.47 -10.27 32.42
C TRP A 146 -3.47 -10.24 31.27
N ILE A 147 -2.82 -11.38 30.97
CA ILE A 147 -1.94 -11.50 29.80
C ILE A 147 -2.71 -11.25 28.52
N SER A 148 -3.90 -11.82 28.39
CA SER A 148 -4.76 -11.58 27.21
C SER A 148 -5.18 -10.12 27.08
N ILE A 149 -5.56 -9.46 28.17
CA ILE A 149 -5.89 -8.03 28.16
C ILE A 149 -4.69 -7.19 27.71
N ALA A 150 -3.50 -7.47 28.26
CA ALA A 150 -2.29 -6.76 27.87
C ALA A 150 -1.95 -6.96 26.38
N ALA A 151 -2.07 -8.20 25.88
CA ALA A 151 -1.86 -8.50 24.48
C ALA A 151 -2.89 -7.78 23.58
N GLY A 152 -4.18 -7.79 23.94
CA GLY A 152 -5.21 -7.08 23.21
C GLY A 152 -5.03 -5.56 23.21
N ALA A 153 -4.63 -4.98 24.34
CA ALA A 153 -4.32 -3.55 24.43
C ALA A 153 -3.12 -3.17 23.55
N PHE A 154 -2.09 -4.01 23.52
CA PHE A 154 -0.92 -3.80 22.64
C PHE A 154 -1.30 -3.94 21.16
N SER A 155 -2.20 -4.87 20.82
CA SER A 155 -2.74 -4.98 19.45
C SER A 155 -3.45 -3.71 18.99
N ILE A 156 -4.22 -3.06 19.89
CA ILE A 156 -4.87 -1.77 19.59
C ILE A 156 -3.80 -0.69 19.30
N LEU A 157 -2.71 -0.64 20.06
CA LEU A 157 -1.63 0.31 19.81
C LEU A 157 -0.97 0.08 18.44
N LEU A 158 -0.74 -1.19 18.06
CA LEU A 158 -0.22 -1.52 16.73
C LEU A 158 -1.18 -1.11 15.61
N MET A 159 -2.48 -1.37 15.76
CA MET A 159 -3.51 -0.95 14.82
C MET A 159 -3.52 0.58 14.65
N LEU A 160 -3.45 1.33 15.76
CA LEU A 160 -3.39 2.80 15.73
C LEU A 160 -2.10 3.30 15.08
N GLN A 161 -0.97 2.64 15.33
CA GLN A 161 0.30 2.94 14.65
C GLN A 161 0.17 2.76 13.13
N GLY A 162 -0.43 1.67 12.66
CA GLY A 162 -0.69 1.47 11.22
C GLY A 162 -1.60 2.53 10.62
N PHE A 163 -2.53 3.08 11.40
CA PHE A 163 -3.44 4.12 10.92
C PHE A 163 -2.77 5.51 10.83
N TRP A 164 -2.02 5.92 11.85
CA TRP A 164 -1.46 7.30 11.94
C TRP A 164 0.04 7.40 11.69
N LEU A 165 0.80 6.30 11.71
CA LEU A 165 2.26 6.30 11.54
C LEU A 165 2.98 7.34 12.43
N PHE A 166 2.57 7.47 13.70
CA PHE A 166 3.15 8.47 14.60
C PHE A 166 4.57 8.13 15.07
N LEU A 167 4.99 6.89 14.97
CA LEU A 167 6.38 6.50 15.22
C LEU A 167 7.07 6.21 13.88
N PRO A 168 8.17 6.87 13.53
CA PRO A 168 8.91 6.61 12.29
C PRO A 168 9.77 5.34 12.46
N ILE A 169 9.12 4.20 12.71
CA ILE A 169 9.77 2.90 12.83
C ILE A 169 9.36 2.09 11.59
N THR A 170 10.31 1.83 10.72
CA THR A 170 10.16 0.86 9.62
C THR A 170 10.40 -0.54 10.16
N LEU A 171 9.45 -1.44 9.99
CA LEU A 171 9.53 -2.85 10.37
C LEU A 171 9.96 -3.70 9.19
#